data_7fa418e82b83761e01dd0565c4e2eb97
#
_entry.id   7fa418e82b83761e01dd0565c4e2eb97
#
_cell.length_a   1.000
_cell.length_b   1.000
_cell.length_c   1.000
_cell.angle_alpha   90.00
_cell.angle_beta   90.00
_cell.angle_gamma   90.00
#
_symmetry.space_group_name_H-M   'P 1'
#
loop_
_entity.id
_entity.type
_entity.pdbx_description
1 polymer ?
#
loop_
_entity_poly.entity_id
_entity_poly.type
_entity_poly.pdbx_seq_one_letter_code
_entity_poly.pdbx_strand_id
1 'polypeptide(L)' 'MNWYRITPCPNYAISEDCQSVKNITTDQLLKHNSTPYAPDGLRRVTLRRTVVYKNHVGRMPKVYTVESLKQYIKPENKL' A
#
# COMPACT_ATOMS: atom_id res chain seq x y z
N MET A 1 -17.61 -1.93 1.00
CA MET A 1 -16.47 -1.08 1.46
C MET A 1 -15.78 -0.51 0.24
N ASN A 2 -15.42 0.77 0.29
CA ASN A 2 -14.70 1.41 -0.80
C ASN A 2 -13.21 1.19 -0.68
N TRP A 3 -12.56 1.09 -1.83
CA TRP A 3 -11.11 0.93 -1.93
C TRP A 3 -10.51 2.09 -2.71
N TYR A 4 -9.32 2.49 -2.33
CA TYR A 4 -8.63 3.63 -2.92
C TYR A 4 -7.24 3.20 -3.40
N ARG A 5 -6.92 3.53 -4.66
CA ARG A 5 -5.63 3.17 -5.25
C ARG A 5 -4.49 3.91 -4.56
N ILE A 6 -3.44 3.19 -4.24
CA ILE A 6 -2.20 3.76 -3.71
C ILE A 6 -1.37 4.19 -4.91
N THR A 7 -1.34 5.49 -5.20
CA THR A 7 -0.80 6.01 -6.47
C THR A 7 0.66 5.66 -6.74
N PRO A 8 1.58 5.69 -5.74
CA PRO A 8 2.95 5.23 -5.98
C PRO A 8 3.07 3.74 -6.26
N CYS A 9 2.05 2.96 -5.87
CA CYS A 9 2.00 1.51 -6.04
C CYS A 9 0.65 1.15 -6.69
N PRO A 10 0.47 1.40 -8.00
CA PRO A 10 -0.85 1.37 -8.63
C PRO A 10 -1.53 0.00 -8.63
N ASN A 11 -0.78 -1.08 -8.30
CA ASN A 11 -1.35 -2.41 -8.19
C ASN A 11 -1.95 -2.70 -6.82
N TYR A 12 -1.95 -1.72 -5.91
CA TYR A 12 -2.42 -1.88 -4.54
C TYR A 12 -3.47 -0.84 -4.21
N ALA A 13 -4.36 -1.21 -3.30
CA ALA A 13 -5.40 -0.32 -2.80
C ALA A 13 -5.53 -0.43 -1.29
N ILE A 14 -5.97 0.66 -0.66
CA ILE A 14 -6.24 0.71 0.77
C ILE A 14 -7.74 0.86 0.99
N SER A 15 -8.26 0.19 2.02
CA SER A 15 -9.68 0.30 2.38
C SER A 15 -10.00 1.66 3.02
N GLU A 16 -11.24 2.11 2.91
CA GLU A 16 -11.66 3.41 3.43
C GLU A 16 -11.50 3.55 4.94
N ASP A 17 -11.54 2.42 5.67
CA ASP A 17 -11.32 2.40 7.12
C ASP A 17 -9.84 2.37 7.50
N CYS A 18 -8.95 2.36 6.52
CA CYS A 18 -7.50 2.31 6.71
C CYS A 18 -7.02 1.06 7.46
N GLN A 19 -7.76 -0.05 7.36
CA GLN A 19 -7.45 -1.29 8.09
C GLN A 19 -6.84 -2.37 7.20
N SER A 20 -7.08 -2.30 5.90
CA SER A 20 -6.68 -3.36 4.97
C SER A 20 -6.06 -2.81 3.72
N VAL A 21 -5.09 -3.55 3.20
CA VAL A 21 -4.45 -3.27 1.91
C VAL A 21 -4.59 -4.52 1.05
N LYS A 22 -4.94 -4.34 -0.22
CA LYS A 22 -5.06 -5.47 -1.14
C LYS A 22 -4.28 -5.24 -2.41
N ASN A 23 -3.89 -6.35 -3.05
CA ASN A 23 -3.37 -6.33 -4.41
C ASN A 23 -4.56 -6.32 -5.38
N ILE A 24 -4.68 -5.28 -6.19
CA ILE A 24 -5.81 -5.10 -7.11
C ILE A 24 -5.79 -6.19 -8.19
N THR A 25 -4.60 -6.56 -8.67
CA THR A 25 -4.45 -7.54 -9.75
C THR A 25 -4.91 -8.94 -9.34
N THR A 26 -4.57 -9.36 -8.12
CA THR A 26 -4.91 -10.70 -7.61
C THR A 26 -6.12 -10.70 -6.70
N ASP A 27 -6.58 -9.51 -6.28
CA ASP A 27 -7.68 -9.30 -5.34
C ASP A 27 -7.42 -9.96 -3.97
N GLN A 28 -6.16 -10.14 -3.60
CA GLN A 28 -5.76 -10.74 -2.34
C GLN A 28 -5.43 -9.68 -1.30
N LEU A 29 -5.91 -9.89 -0.08
CA LEU A 29 -5.56 -9.06 1.06
C LEU A 29 -4.11 -9.32 1.48
N LEU A 30 -3.38 -8.27 1.77
CA LEU A 30 -2.02 -8.36 2.28
C LEU A 30 -2.03 -8.52 3.80
N LYS A 31 -1.12 -9.36 4.30
CA LYS A 31 -0.90 -9.48 5.73
C LYS A 31 -0.07 -8.30 6.21
N HIS A 32 -0.50 -7.72 7.32
CA HIS A 32 0.27 -6.66 7.96
C HIS A 32 1.38 -7.29 8.80
N ASN A 33 2.60 -6.83 8.58
CA ASN A 33 3.72 -7.18 9.44
C ASN A 33 3.65 -6.29 10.68
N SER A 34 2.93 -6.74 11.70
CA SER A 34 3.05 -6.15 13.02
C SER A 34 4.15 -6.91 13.76
N THR A 35 5.31 -6.30 13.90
CA THR A 35 6.31 -6.84 14.80
C THR A 35 5.98 -6.32 16.20
N PRO A 36 5.85 -7.21 17.20
CA PRO A 36 5.63 -6.77 18.59
C PRO A 36 6.77 -5.92 19.13
N TYR A 37 7.85 -5.81 18.37
CA TYR A 37 9.04 -5.04 18.72
C TYR A 37 9.13 -3.70 17.99
N ALA A 38 8.14 -3.34 17.18
CA ALA A 38 8.11 -2.01 16.57
C ALA A 38 7.89 -0.96 17.67
N PRO A 39 8.83 -0.06 17.93
CA PRO A 39 8.72 0.86 19.05
C PRO A 39 7.57 1.85 18.93
N ASP A 40 7.07 2.05 17.71
CA ASP A 40 5.95 2.95 17.42
C ASP A 40 4.58 2.25 17.39
N GLY A 41 4.56 0.91 17.46
CA GLY A 41 3.33 0.12 17.39
C GLY A 41 2.59 0.20 16.06
N LEU A 42 3.20 0.78 15.03
CA LEU A 42 2.56 0.96 13.73
C LEU A 42 2.59 -0.33 12.91
N ARG A 43 1.50 -0.55 12.17
CA ARG A 43 1.42 -1.68 11.24
C ARG A 43 2.13 -1.31 9.94
N ARG A 44 2.87 -2.27 9.39
CA ARG A 44 3.63 -2.05 8.15
C ARG A 44 3.27 -3.09 7.10
N VAL A 45 3.32 -2.65 5.86
CA VAL A 45 3.14 -3.52 4.69
C VAL A 45 4.27 -3.26 3.72
N THR A 46 4.69 -4.31 3.01
CA THR A 46 5.67 -4.20 1.94
C THR A 46 4.94 -4.18 0.61
N LEU A 47 5.08 -3.07 -0.12
CA LEU A 47 4.48 -2.89 -1.44
C LEU A 47 5.55 -2.76 -2.50
N ARG A 48 5.27 -3.25 -3.70
CA ARG A 48 6.17 -3.06 -4.83
C ARG A 48 5.86 -1.74 -5.52
N ARG A 49 6.81 -0.84 -5.47
CA ARG A 49 6.73 0.48 -6.10
C ARG A 49 7.35 0.42 -7.49
N THR A 50 6.71 1.04 -8.48
CA THR A 50 7.28 1.22 -9.80
C THR A 50 8.40 2.25 -9.72
N VAL A 51 9.58 1.87 -10.23
CA VAL A 51 10.76 2.74 -10.26
C VAL A 51 11.23 2.84 -11.69
N VAL A 52 11.44 4.07 -12.17
CA VAL A 52 12.06 4.32 -13.47
C VAL A 52 13.55 4.51 -13.22
N TYR A 53 14.36 3.64 -13.81
CA TYR A 53 15.81 3.65 -13.63
C TYR A 53 16.48 3.73 -14.98
N LYS A 54 17.02 4.89 -15.34
CA LYS A 54 17.58 5.18 -16.67
C LYS A 54 16.57 4.81 -17.76
N ASN A 55 16.83 3.76 -18.54
CA ASN A 55 15.94 3.29 -19.59
C ASN A 55 15.12 2.06 -19.17
N HIS A 56 15.10 1.75 -17.89
CA HIS A 56 14.40 0.58 -17.38
C HIS A 56 13.27 0.98 -16.42
N VAL A 57 12.14 0.30 -16.58
CA VAL A 57 11.06 0.36 -15.61
C VAL A 57 11.11 -0.92 -14.79
N GLY A 58 11.33 -0.78 -13.49
CA GLY A 58 11.38 -1.91 -12.57
C GLY A 58 10.44 -1.73 -11.40
N ARG A 59 10.34 -2.75 -10.57
CA ARG A 59 9.58 -2.71 -9.33
C ARG A 59 10.49 -3.01 -8.17
N MET A 60 10.46 -2.17 -7.16
CA MET A 60 11.25 -2.37 -5.95
C MET A 60 10.33 -2.45 -4.73
N PRO A 61 10.59 -3.38 -3.79
CA PRO A 61 9.83 -3.43 -2.55
C PRO A 61 10.13 -2.21 -1.70
N LYS A 62 9.09 -1.64 -1.10
CA LYS A 62 9.22 -0.56 -0.14
C LYS A 62 8.25 -0.80 1.00
N VAL A 63 8.72 -0.57 2.23
CA VAL A 63 7.89 -0.72 3.42
C VAL A 63 7.14 0.59 3.66
N TYR A 64 5.82 0.46 3.84
CA TYR A 64 4.95 1.58 4.20
C TYR A 64 4.27 1.27 5.53
N THR A 65 4.06 2.29 6.34
CA THR A 65 3.12 2.16 7.46
C THR A 65 1.70 2.25 6.92
N VAL A 66 0.78 1.44 7.45
CA VAL A 66 -0.61 1.46 6.99
C VAL A 66 -1.21 2.85 7.22
N GLU A 67 -0.85 3.48 8.33
CA GLU A 67 -1.31 4.83 8.66
C GLU A 67 -0.86 5.88 7.64
N SER A 68 0.34 5.73 7.07
CA SER A 68 0.83 6.66 6.04
C SER A 68 0.06 6.54 4.74
N LEU A 69 -0.55 5.39 4.47
CA LEU A 69 -1.35 5.17 3.26
C LEU A 69 -2.70 5.88 3.31
N LYS A 70 -3.11 6.37 4.48
CA LYS A 70 -4.35 7.13 4.65
C LYS A 70 -4.39 8.36 3.74
N GLN A 71 -3.25 8.93 3.40
CA GLN A 71 -3.16 10.07 2.50
C GLN A 71 -3.71 9.77 1.09
N TYR A 72 -3.80 8.50 0.72
CA TYR A 72 -4.32 8.08 -0.59
C TYR A 72 -5.82 7.83 -0.58
N ILE A 73 -6.48 7.93 0.57
CA ILE A 73 -7.94 7.80 0.69
C ILE A 73 -8.55 9.14 0.28
N LYS A 74 -8.71 9.31 -1.03
CA LYS A 74 -9.25 10.53 -1.64
C LYS A 74 -10.22 10.15 -2.75
N PRO A 75 -11.25 10.99 -3.03
CA PRO A 75 -12.22 10.69 -4.09
C PRO A 75 -11.58 10.39 -5.44
N GLU A 76 -10.48 11.06 -5.77
CA GLU A 76 -9.75 10.87 -7.04
C GLU A 76 -9.09 9.51 -7.16
N ASN A 77 -8.83 8.82 -6.04
CA ASN A 77 -8.18 7.51 -6.00
C ASN A 77 -9.18 6.37 -5.83
N LYS A 78 -10.46 6.67 -5.70
CA LYS A 78 -11.50 5.66 -5.47
C LYS A 78 -11.63 4.74 -6.68
N LEU A 79 -11.64 3.44 -6.40
CA LEU A 79 -11.82 2.39 -7.39
C LEU A 79 -13.29 2.14 -7.72
#